data_9abe0655496a4d717c2614f61573e696
#
_entry.id   9abe0655496a4d717c2614f61573e696
#
_cell.length_a   1.000
_cell.length_b   1.000
_cell.length_c   1.000
_cell.angle_alpha   90.00
_cell.angle_beta   90.00
_cell.angle_gamma   90.00
#
_symmetry.space_group_name_H-M   'P 1'
#
loop_
_entity.id
_entity.type
_entity.pdbx_description
1 polymer ?
#
loop_
_entity_poly.entity_id
_entity_poly.type
_entity_poly.pdbx_seq_one_letter_code
_entity_poly.pdbx_strand_id
1 'polypeptide(L)'
;MADRIVLNIPHSSFQFPFGYDAWDNGIHIDMERLTDIFTDKLFIPDTSQPEIIPVIFPYSRFFCDAERLVDDPMEKIGQGIIYRQFNGKSRMVSVADEERIMEFYWNYQRCLCEAIRDENSFVVDCHSFPSDISDVDICIGLNDDWSRPDDKLVDDIITVFNRYGYTTAINTPFSNSITPECSFRYKSLMIEVNKKRYLSDDNLIDESKMIRIKSA
;
A
#
# COMPACT_ATOMS: atom_id res chain seq x y z
N MET A 1 4.04 -24.02 -0.91
CA MET A 1 4.09 -22.77 -0.14
C MET A 1 4.97 -21.81 -0.93
N ALA A 2 4.70 -20.51 -0.88
CA ALA A 2 5.59 -19.55 -1.52
C ALA A 2 6.98 -19.61 -0.85
N ASP A 3 8.03 -19.55 -1.66
CA ASP A 3 9.42 -19.57 -1.17
C ASP A 3 9.87 -18.14 -0.80
N ARG A 4 9.05 -17.14 -1.16
CA ARG A 4 9.32 -15.73 -0.96
C ARG A 4 8.02 -14.94 -0.81
N ILE A 5 7.97 -14.07 0.18
CA ILE A 5 6.89 -13.11 0.40
C ILE A 5 7.46 -11.70 0.14
N VAL A 6 6.89 -11.00 -0.81
CA VAL A 6 7.25 -9.60 -1.12
C VAL A 6 6.19 -8.69 -0.50
N LEU A 7 6.61 -7.82 0.41
CA LEU A 7 5.72 -6.82 1.00
C LEU A 7 5.84 -5.53 0.17
N ASN A 8 4.79 -5.22 -0.61
CA ASN A 8 4.67 -3.95 -1.32
C ASN A 8 4.13 -2.90 -0.34
N ILE A 9 4.93 -1.86 -0.02
CA ILE A 9 4.57 -0.82 0.95
C ILE A 9 4.68 0.54 0.26
N PRO A 10 3.68 0.94 -0.53
CA PRO A 10 3.79 2.11 -1.41
C PRO A 10 3.51 3.45 -0.73
N HIS A 11 2.81 3.48 0.43
CA HIS A 11 2.19 4.71 0.93
C HIS A 11 2.52 5.06 2.39
N SER A 12 3.59 4.49 2.97
CA SER A 12 3.92 4.69 4.40
C SER A 12 4.55 6.06 4.72
N SER A 13 4.89 6.87 3.72
CA SER A 13 5.71 8.07 3.88
C SER A 13 4.97 9.38 3.60
N PHE A 14 5.29 10.43 4.39
CA PHE A 14 4.91 11.82 4.12
C PHE A 14 5.97 12.59 3.32
N GLN A 15 7.14 12.00 3.07
CA GLN A 15 8.30 12.71 2.55
C GLN A 15 8.13 13.10 1.08
N PHE A 16 8.63 14.27 0.73
CA PHE A 16 8.84 14.73 -0.64
C PHE A 16 10.34 14.80 -0.89
N PRO A 17 10.83 14.46 -2.08
CA PRO A 17 12.20 14.78 -2.45
C PRO A 17 12.41 16.30 -2.43
N PHE A 18 13.63 16.73 -2.15
CA PHE A 18 13.98 18.15 -2.10
C PHE A 18 13.58 18.87 -3.40
N GLY A 19 12.85 19.98 -3.27
CA GLY A 19 12.42 20.80 -4.40
C GLY A 19 11.09 20.41 -5.05
N TYR A 20 10.38 19.39 -4.52
CA TYR A 20 9.11 18.91 -5.11
C TYR A 20 7.85 19.20 -4.28
N ASP A 21 7.98 19.96 -3.22
CA ASP A 21 6.85 20.39 -2.38
C ASP A 21 6.12 21.59 -3.02
N ALA A 22 5.32 21.31 -4.04
CA ALA A 22 4.65 22.32 -4.86
C ALA A 22 3.11 22.22 -4.83
N TRP A 23 2.53 21.73 -3.74
CA TRP A 23 1.09 21.74 -3.57
C TRP A 23 0.57 23.08 -3.07
N ASP A 24 -0.60 23.49 -3.58
CA ASP A 24 -1.35 24.60 -3.01
C ASP A 24 -1.65 24.35 -1.52
N ASN A 25 -1.76 25.43 -0.75
CA ASN A 25 -1.94 25.39 0.70
C ASN A 25 -3.05 24.41 1.16
N GLY A 26 -2.75 23.64 2.20
CA GLY A 26 -3.72 22.81 2.90
C GLY A 26 -3.78 21.34 2.51
N ILE A 27 -2.90 20.85 1.64
CA ILE A 27 -2.82 19.42 1.31
C ILE A 27 -2.45 18.55 2.52
N HIS A 28 -1.81 19.12 3.55
CA HIS A 28 -1.33 18.38 4.71
C HIS A 28 -2.42 17.60 5.43
N ILE A 29 -3.64 18.13 5.53
CA ILE A 29 -4.78 17.43 6.14
C ILE A 29 -5.15 16.18 5.36
N ASP A 30 -5.16 16.27 4.02
CA ASP A 30 -5.43 15.11 3.15
C ASP A 30 -4.29 14.10 3.22
N MET A 31 -3.04 14.57 3.32
CA MET A 31 -1.87 13.72 3.51
C MET A 31 -1.95 12.94 4.82
N GLU A 32 -2.25 13.59 5.95
CA GLU A 32 -2.40 12.94 7.25
C GLU A 32 -3.49 11.86 7.22
N ARG A 33 -4.58 12.13 6.52
CA ARG A 33 -5.70 11.20 6.41
C ARG A 33 -5.37 10.00 5.50
N LEU A 34 -4.72 10.23 4.35
CA LEU A 34 -4.58 9.24 3.27
C LEU A 34 -3.22 8.57 3.20
N THR A 35 -2.22 9.06 3.92
CA THR A 35 -0.95 8.32 4.06
C THR A 35 -1.17 7.10 4.95
N ASP A 36 -0.67 5.96 4.52
CA ASP A 36 -0.73 4.70 5.28
C ASP A 36 0.39 4.68 6.33
N ILE A 37 0.32 5.68 7.23
CA ILE A 37 1.38 5.95 8.20
C ILE A 37 1.75 4.71 9.01
N PHE A 38 3.04 4.42 9.11
CA PHE A 38 3.61 3.28 9.85
C PHE A 38 3.26 1.89 9.30
N THR A 39 2.75 1.75 8.08
CA THR A 39 2.57 0.42 7.46
C THR A 39 3.90 -0.29 7.27
N ASP A 40 5.01 0.43 7.08
CA ASP A 40 6.36 -0.12 7.11
C ASP A 40 6.68 -0.82 8.44
N LYS A 41 6.28 -0.25 9.58
CA LYS A 41 6.44 -0.87 10.91
C LYS A 41 5.41 -1.96 11.19
N LEU A 42 4.21 -1.80 10.65
CA LEU A 42 3.11 -2.72 10.84
C LEU A 42 3.37 -4.08 10.17
N PHE A 43 3.80 -4.06 8.91
CA PHE A 43 3.91 -5.29 8.11
C PHE A 43 5.30 -5.93 8.17
N ILE A 44 6.37 -5.17 8.42
CA ILE A 44 7.70 -5.76 8.51
C ILE A 44 7.84 -6.50 9.84
N PRO A 45 8.21 -7.80 9.83
CA PRO A 45 8.45 -8.54 11.05
C PRO A 45 9.56 -7.94 11.92
N ASP A 46 9.43 -8.01 13.25
CA ASP A 46 10.44 -7.50 14.20
C ASP A 46 11.73 -8.33 14.19
N THR A 47 11.64 -9.57 13.74
CA THR A 47 12.79 -10.46 13.54
C THR A 47 13.00 -10.71 12.06
N SER A 48 14.27 -10.67 11.63
CA SER A 48 14.62 -10.93 10.23
C SER A 48 14.15 -12.32 9.78
N GLN A 49 13.41 -12.35 8.69
CA GLN A 49 12.96 -13.56 8.01
C GLN A 49 13.45 -13.45 6.55
N PRO A 50 14.42 -14.28 6.14
CA PRO A 50 15.06 -14.14 4.82
C PRO A 50 14.11 -14.27 3.62
N GLU A 51 12.99 -14.95 3.82
CA GLU A 51 11.93 -15.14 2.82
C GLU A 51 11.03 -13.92 2.66
N ILE A 52 11.02 -12.98 3.63
CA ILE A 52 10.18 -11.77 3.58
C ILE A 52 11.02 -10.59 3.10
N ILE A 53 10.64 -10.04 1.96
CA ILE A 53 11.34 -8.95 1.29
C ILE A 53 10.45 -7.70 1.26
N PRO A 54 10.68 -6.71 2.12
CA PRO A 54 9.96 -5.44 2.04
C PRO A 54 10.48 -4.59 0.89
N VAL A 55 9.56 -4.05 0.10
CA VAL A 55 9.79 -3.02 -0.91
C VAL A 55 8.99 -1.79 -0.51
N ILE A 56 9.69 -0.75 -0.06
CA ILE A 56 9.08 0.45 0.52
C ILE A 56 9.29 1.61 -0.43
N PHE A 57 8.22 2.31 -0.82
CA PHE A 57 8.35 3.59 -1.51
C PHE A 57 8.67 4.69 -0.48
N PRO A 58 9.79 5.41 -0.63
CA PRO A 58 10.26 6.30 0.44
C PRO A 58 9.55 7.66 0.46
N TYR A 59 8.67 7.94 -0.50
CA TYR A 59 8.02 9.24 -0.64
C TYR A 59 6.50 9.14 -0.54
N SER A 60 5.88 10.31 -0.36
CA SER A 60 4.43 10.45 -0.28
C SER A 60 3.74 10.09 -1.61
N ARG A 61 2.58 9.44 -1.53
CA ARG A 61 1.69 9.25 -2.69
C ARG A 61 1.30 10.58 -3.36
N PHE A 62 1.29 11.68 -2.61
CA PHE A 62 1.03 13.02 -3.15
C PHE A 62 2.21 13.60 -3.94
N PHE A 63 3.38 13.01 -3.83
CA PHE A 63 4.51 13.26 -4.73
C PHE A 63 4.39 12.39 -5.98
N CYS A 64 4.29 11.08 -5.76
CA CYS A 64 4.20 10.05 -6.79
C CYS A 64 3.44 8.85 -6.20
N ASP A 65 2.30 8.50 -6.77
CA ASP A 65 1.57 7.32 -6.34
C ASP A 65 2.15 6.09 -7.05
N ALA A 66 3.03 5.41 -6.32
CA ALA A 66 3.78 4.26 -6.84
C ALA A 66 2.92 3.02 -7.08
N GLU A 67 1.67 3.03 -6.60
CA GLU A 67 0.72 1.94 -6.78
C GLU A 67 -0.15 2.12 -8.04
N ARG A 68 -0.24 3.32 -8.60
CA ARG A 68 -1.04 3.56 -9.81
C ARG A 68 -0.41 2.89 -11.02
N LEU A 69 -1.25 2.35 -11.90
CA LEU A 69 -0.82 1.87 -13.21
C LEU A 69 -0.76 3.03 -14.22
N VAL A 70 0.01 2.86 -15.28
CA VAL A 70 0.23 3.91 -16.29
C VAL A 70 -1.06 4.37 -16.97
N ASP A 71 -2.03 3.48 -17.09
CA ASP A 71 -3.34 3.71 -17.72
C ASP A 71 -4.49 3.77 -16.70
N ASP A 72 -4.17 4.02 -15.43
CA ASP A 72 -5.17 4.09 -14.35
C ASP A 72 -6.25 5.15 -14.69
N PRO A 73 -7.54 4.80 -14.57
CA PRO A 73 -8.64 5.74 -14.80
C PRO A 73 -8.57 7.02 -13.95
N MET A 74 -7.93 6.96 -12.80
CA MET A 74 -7.74 8.12 -11.90
C MET A 74 -6.86 9.22 -12.51
N GLU A 75 -6.06 8.91 -13.54
CA GLU A 75 -5.30 9.93 -14.30
C GLU A 75 -6.24 11.00 -14.88
N LYS A 76 -7.46 10.63 -15.33
CA LYS A 76 -8.45 11.54 -15.90
C LYS A 76 -8.94 12.62 -14.93
N ILE A 77 -8.83 12.38 -13.64
CA ILE A 77 -9.21 13.33 -12.58
C ILE A 77 -7.98 13.91 -11.86
N GLY A 78 -6.80 13.73 -12.45
CA GLY A 78 -5.55 14.25 -11.91
C GLY A 78 -5.03 13.53 -10.65
N GLN A 79 -5.41 12.27 -10.45
CA GLN A 79 -5.02 11.42 -9.33
C GLN A 79 -4.36 10.10 -9.80
N GLY A 80 -3.65 10.14 -10.91
CA GLY A 80 -2.86 9.02 -11.42
C GLY A 80 -1.51 8.89 -10.70
N ILE A 81 -0.49 8.43 -11.41
CA ILE A 81 0.89 8.31 -10.85
C ILE A 81 1.36 9.65 -10.30
N ILE A 82 1.08 10.73 -11.00
CA ILE A 82 1.42 12.09 -10.56
C ILE A 82 0.13 12.82 -10.19
N TYR A 83 -0.11 13.00 -8.91
CA TYR A 83 -1.25 13.78 -8.46
C TYR A 83 -1.08 15.24 -8.88
N ARG A 84 -2.04 15.74 -9.64
CA ARG A 84 -2.16 17.13 -10.10
C ARG A 84 -3.32 17.85 -9.45
N GLN A 85 -4.32 17.10 -9.01
CA GLN A 85 -5.49 17.63 -8.31
C GLN A 85 -5.92 16.67 -7.20
N PHE A 86 -6.32 17.21 -6.07
CA PHE A 86 -6.91 16.45 -4.99
C PHE A 86 -7.77 17.37 -4.10
N ASN A 87 -9.04 17.01 -3.89
CA ASN A 87 -9.96 17.67 -2.97
C ASN A 87 -9.99 19.21 -3.14
N GLY A 88 -10.10 19.68 -4.39
CA GLY A 88 -10.12 21.10 -4.76
C GLY A 88 -8.77 21.82 -4.71
N LYS A 89 -7.68 21.12 -4.40
CA LYS A 89 -6.31 21.63 -4.41
C LYS A 89 -5.60 21.20 -5.69
N SER A 90 -4.64 22.00 -6.15
CA SER A 90 -3.89 21.70 -7.36
C SER A 90 -2.39 21.73 -7.14
N ARG A 91 -1.69 21.06 -8.04
CA ARG A 91 -0.23 21.03 -8.11
C ARG A 91 0.22 21.31 -9.53
N MET A 92 1.07 22.29 -9.68
CA MET A 92 1.75 22.55 -10.94
C MET A 92 2.97 21.65 -11.06
N VAL A 93 3.02 20.86 -12.12
CA VAL A 93 4.17 19.99 -12.43
C VAL A 93 4.68 20.35 -13.81
N SER A 94 5.93 20.78 -13.90
CA SER A 94 6.58 21.06 -15.19
C SER A 94 6.88 19.74 -15.91
N VAL A 95 7.07 19.80 -17.23
CA VAL A 95 7.46 18.62 -18.03
C VAL A 95 8.76 17.99 -17.51
N ALA A 96 9.73 18.80 -17.14
CA ALA A 96 10.99 18.31 -16.60
C ALA A 96 10.82 17.63 -15.21
N ASP A 97 9.90 18.13 -14.39
CA ASP A 97 9.59 17.48 -13.12
C ASP A 97 8.80 16.19 -13.31
N GLU A 98 7.90 16.17 -14.29
CA GLU A 98 7.16 14.96 -14.65
C GLU A 98 8.11 13.81 -15.04
N GLU A 99 9.07 14.07 -15.94
CA GLU A 99 10.08 13.08 -16.34
C GLU A 99 10.84 12.54 -15.11
N ARG A 100 11.27 13.42 -14.20
CA ARG A 100 11.97 13.02 -12.97
C ARG A 100 11.08 12.24 -11.99
N ILE A 101 9.82 12.64 -11.82
CA ILE A 101 8.88 11.92 -10.96
C ILE A 101 8.65 10.50 -11.51
N MET A 102 8.51 10.38 -12.83
CA MET A 102 8.39 9.09 -13.49
C MET A 102 9.64 8.21 -13.32
N GLU A 103 10.85 8.78 -13.18
CA GLU A 103 12.04 7.99 -12.83
C GLU A 103 11.92 7.34 -11.44
N PHE A 104 11.35 8.03 -10.45
CA PHE A 104 11.09 7.45 -9.12
C PHE A 104 10.07 6.32 -9.21
N TYR A 105 9.00 6.52 -9.97
CA TYR A 105 7.99 5.49 -10.22
C TYR A 105 8.60 4.23 -10.83
N TRP A 106 9.31 4.38 -11.95
CA TRP A 106 9.91 3.23 -12.65
C TRP A 106 10.99 2.54 -11.83
N ASN A 107 11.76 3.28 -11.04
CA ASN A 107 12.72 2.69 -10.12
C ASN A 107 12.03 1.82 -9.06
N TYR A 108 10.91 2.29 -8.51
CA TYR A 108 10.13 1.50 -7.56
C TYR A 108 9.55 0.24 -8.20
N GLN A 109 8.92 0.35 -9.37
CA GLN A 109 8.37 -0.79 -10.10
C GLN A 109 9.46 -1.82 -10.41
N ARG A 110 10.66 -1.37 -10.78
CA ARG A 110 11.81 -2.25 -11.00
C ARG A 110 12.21 -2.98 -9.73
N CYS A 111 12.35 -2.29 -8.61
CA CYS A 111 12.68 -2.90 -7.32
C CYS A 111 11.65 -3.96 -6.91
N LEU A 112 10.37 -3.68 -7.13
CA LEU A 112 9.28 -4.61 -6.86
C LEU A 112 9.40 -5.86 -7.75
N CYS A 113 9.60 -5.68 -9.06
CA CYS A 113 9.80 -6.80 -9.98
C CYS A 113 11.09 -7.60 -9.70
N GLU A 114 12.16 -6.95 -9.28
CA GLU A 114 13.41 -7.64 -8.87
C GLU A 114 13.23 -8.44 -7.58
N ALA A 115 12.36 -7.98 -6.68
CA ALA A 115 11.99 -8.73 -5.48
C ALA A 115 11.14 -9.97 -5.82
N ILE A 116 10.29 -9.88 -6.84
CA ILE A 116 9.48 -10.99 -7.40
C ILE A 116 10.38 -11.81 -8.35
N ARG A 117 11.10 -12.79 -7.83
CA ARG A 117 12.11 -13.52 -8.59
C ARG A 117 11.58 -14.60 -9.54
N ASP A 118 10.43 -15.18 -9.18
CA ASP A 118 9.86 -16.35 -9.87
C ASP A 118 8.37 -16.51 -9.53
N GLU A 119 7.77 -17.52 -10.08
CA GLU A 119 6.36 -17.87 -9.90
C GLU A 119 5.99 -18.37 -8.49
N ASN A 120 6.99 -18.71 -7.65
CA ASN A 120 6.80 -19.08 -6.25
C ASN A 120 6.80 -17.84 -5.32
N SER A 121 6.99 -16.66 -5.86
CA SER A 121 6.85 -15.42 -5.10
C SER A 121 5.39 -15.12 -4.81
N PHE A 122 5.12 -14.59 -3.62
CA PHE A 122 3.80 -14.12 -3.20
C PHE A 122 3.89 -12.64 -2.82
N VAL A 123 3.03 -11.81 -3.39
CA VAL A 123 2.99 -10.38 -3.08
C VAL A 123 1.89 -10.09 -2.09
N VAL A 124 2.21 -9.36 -1.03
CA VAL A 124 1.24 -8.76 -0.11
C VAL A 124 1.29 -7.25 -0.31
N ASP A 125 0.20 -6.70 -0.82
CA ASP A 125 -0.01 -5.25 -0.89
C ASP A 125 -0.39 -4.74 0.49
N CYS A 126 0.43 -3.86 1.06
CA CYS A 126 0.40 -3.51 2.47
C CYS A 126 -0.13 -2.09 2.67
N HIS A 127 -1.36 -1.98 3.12
CA HIS A 127 -2.08 -0.72 3.23
C HIS A 127 -2.75 -0.50 4.59
N SER A 128 -3.25 0.71 4.76
CA SER A 128 -4.15 1.05 5.85
C SER A 128 -5.12 2.15 5.45
N PHE A 129 -6.30 2.15 6.03
CA PHE A 129 -7.34 3.12 5.70
C PHE A 129 -7.87 3.87 6.93
N PRO A 130 -8.38 5.10 6.73
CA PRO A 130 -9.02 5.89 7.78
C PRO A 130 -10.25 5.20 8.37
N SER A 131 -10.42 5.32 9.68
CA SER A 131 -11.49 4.63 10.43
C SER A 131 -12.91 5.08 10.08
N ASP A 132 -13.06 6.24 9.46
CA ASP A 132 -14.34 6.80 9.03
C ASP A 132 -14.83 6.23 7.67
N ILE A 133 -13.99 5.44 6.98
CA ILE A 133 -14.37 4.83 5.69
C ILE A 133 -15.21 3.57 5.90
N SER A 134 -14.86 2.75 6.91
CA SER A 134 -15.55 1.47 7.16
C SER A 134 -15.34 1.02 8.62
N ASP A 135 -16.33 0.28 9.14
CA ASP A 135 -16.23 -0.38 10.44
C ASP A 135 -15.40 -1.68 10.41
N VAL A 136 -15.11 -2.20 9.23
CA VAL A 136 -14.25 -3.39 9.04
C VAL A 136 -12.85 -3.12 9.58
N ASP A 137 -12.24 -4.12 10.20
CA ASP A 137 -10.89 -3.99 10.74
C ASP A 137 -9.83 -4.31 9.71
N ILE A 138 -10.07 -5.35 8.93
CA ILE A 138 -9.16 -5.86 7.90
C ILE A 138 -9.94 -6.06 6.60
N CYS A 139 -9.54 -5.36 5.56
CA CYS A 139 -10.00 -5.60 4.21
C CYS A 139 -8.96 -6.44 3.46
N ILE A 140 -9.39 -7.53 2.84
CA ILE A 140 -8.54 -8.39 1.99
C ILE A 140 -8.94 -8.13 0.55
N GLY A 141 -8.05 -7.51 -0.21
CA GLY A 141 -8.24 -7.25 -1.64
C GLY A 141 -7.77 -8.43 -2.48
N LEU A 142 -8.63 -8.90 -3.36
CA LEU A 142 -8.37 -10.03 -4.25
C LEU A 142 -8.69 -9.66 -5.68
N ASN A 143 -7.80 -9.99 -6.60
CA ASN A 143 -8.05 -9.88 -8.04
C ASN A 143 -8.90 -11.04 -8.54
N ASP A 144 -9.62 -10.81 -9.63
CA ASP A 144 -10.40 -11.84 -10.33
C ASP A 144 -9.64 -12.39 -11.55
N ASP A 145 -8.31 -12.57 -11.39
CA ASP A 145 -7.44 -13.03 -12.46
C ASP A 145 -6.44 -14.11 -11.99
N TRP A 146 -5.43 -14.34 -12.79
CA TRP A 146 -4.37 -15.33 -12.53
C TRP A 146 -3.59 -15.07 -11.22
N SER A 147 -3.56 -13.85 -10.70
CA SER A 147 -2.83 -13.49 -9.48
C SER A 147 -3.56 -13.89 -8.19
N ARG A 148 -4.87 -14.18 -8.26
CA ARG A 148 -5.67 -14.58 -7.11
C ARG A 148 -5.08 -15.81 -6.41
N PRO A 149 -4.86 -15.79 -5.09
CA PRO A 149 -4.49 -16.96 -4.30
C PRO A 149 -5.60 -18.01 -4.31
N ASP A 150 -5.28 -19.22 -3.88
CA ASP A 150 -6.32 -20.22 -3.66
C ASP A 150 -7.22 -19.86 -2.48
N ASP A 151 -8.49 -20.29 -2.54
CA ASP A 151 -9.51 -19.93 -1.55
C ASP A 151 -9.14 -20.45 -0.16
N LYS A 152 -8.42 -21.58 -0.07
CA LYS A 152 -7.98 -22.13 1.21
C LYS A 152 -7.03 -21.18 1.94
N LEU A 153 -6.06 -20.58 1.24
CA LEU A 153 -5.15 -19.60 1.83
C LEU A 153 -5.91 -18.36 2.31
N VAL A 154 -6.86 -17.88 1.53
CA VAL A 154 -7.72 -16.74 1.91
C VAL A 154 -8.52 -17.05 3.15
N ASP A 155 -9.15 -18.24 3.24
CA ASP A 155 -9.91 -18.68 4.40
C ASP A 155 -9.03 -18.84 5.64
N ASP A 156 -7.80 -19.35 5.48
CA ASP A 156 -6.83 -19.48 6.57
C ASP A 156 -6.46 -18.09 7.12
N ILE A 157 -6.19 -17.09 6.27
CA ILE A 157 -5.90 -15.70 6.66
C ILE A 157 -7.09 -15.10 7.42
N ILE A 158 -8.30 -15.21 6.89
CA ILE A 158 -9.54 -14.75 7.55
C ILE A 158 -9.69 -15.39 8.92
N THR A 159 -9.46 -16.69 9.00
CA THR A 159 -9.57 -17.44 10.25
C THR A 159 -8.58 -16.93 11.29
N VAL A 160 -7.36 -16.61 10.90
CA VAL A 160 -6.34 -16.07 11.81
C VAL A 160 -6.79 -14.72 12.36
N PHE A 161 -7.14 -13.74 11.51
CA PHE A 161 -7.62 -12.43 11.98
C PHE A 161 -8.85 -12.53 12.89
N ASN A 162 -9.82 -13.37 12.53
CA ASN A 162 -11.01 -13.59 13.35
C ASN A 162 -10.69 -14.17 14.74
N ARG A 163 -9.69 -15.06 14.85
CA ARG A 163 -9.22 -15.59 16.15
C ARG A 163 -8.65 -14.52 17.07
N TYR A 164 -8.03 -13.49 16.48
CA TYR A 164 -7.54 -12.31 17.22
C TYR A 164 -8.66 -11.29 17.51
N GLY A 165 -9.88 -11.54 17.02
CA GLY A 165 -11.07 -10.72 17.26
C GLY A 165 -11.19 -9.53 16.30
N TYR A 166 -10.55 -9.59 15.13
CA TYR A 166 -10.70 -8.61 14.06
C TYR A 166 -11.81 -9.01 13.11
N THR A 167 -12.63 -8.05 12.69
CA THR A 167 -13.60 -8.24 11.61
C THR A 167 -12.89 -8.16 10.26
N THR A 168 -13.27 -9.05 9.34
CA THR A 168 -12.67 -9.13 8.00
C THR A 168 -13.73 -8.98 6.92
N ALA A 169 -13.35 -8.40 5.78
CA ALA A 169 -14.16 -8.39 4.57
C ALA A 169 -13.27 -8.58 3.32
N ILE A 170 -13.82 -9.20 2.29
CA ILE A 170 -13.16 -9.35 0.99
C ILE A 170 -13.63 -8.23 0.09
N ASN A 171 -12.68 -7.54 -0.56
CA ASN A 171 -12.93 -6.49 -1.55
C ASN A 171 -13.87 -5.37 -1.05
N THR A 172 -13.87 -5.08 0.26
CA THR A 172 -14.70 -4.04 0.87
C THR A 172 -14.01 -3.48 2.13
N PRO A 173 -13.76 -2.16 2.20
CA PRO A 173 -14.15 -1.08 1.31
C PRO A 173 -13.28 -0.94 0.04
N PHE A 174 -12.12 -1.56 -0.01
CA PHE A 174 -11.20 -1.53 -1.15
C PHE A 174 -11.10 -2.89 -1.82
N SER A 175 -10.72 -2.91 -3.07
CA SER A 175 -10.64 -4.15 -3.85
C SER A 175 -9.34 -4.24 -4.64
N ASN A 176 -9.02 -5.47 -5.05
CA ASN A 176 -7.85 -5.82 -5.84
C ASN A 176 -6.54 -5.72 -5.05
N SER A 177 -5.47 -6.12 -5.68
CA SER A 177 -4.08 -5.96 -5.32
C SER A 177 -3.34 -5.48 -6.55
N ILE A 178 -2.32 -4.64 -6.38
CA ILE A 178 -1.49 -4.26 -7.53
C ILE A 178 -0.78 -5.49 -8.09
N THR A 179 -0.77 -5.60 -9.41
CA THR A 179 -0.04 -6.64 -10.14
C THR A 179 0.85 -5.99 -11.19
N PRO A 180 2.05 -5.51 -10.81
CA PRO A 180 2.96 -4.91 -11.77
C PRO A 180 3.35 -5.92 -12.85
N GLU A 181 3.58 -5.44 -14.07
CA GLU A 181 4.08 -6.25 -15.17
C GLU A 181 5.51 -6.71 -14.89
N CYS A 182 5.65 -7.94 -14.46
CA CYS A 182 6.92 -8.61 -14.25
C CYS A 182 7.07 -9.79 -15.21
N SER A 183 8.29 -10.31 -15.33
CA SER A 183 8.59 -11.45 -16.21
C SER A 183 7.90 -12.76 -15.78
N PHE A 184 7.39 -12.82 -14.55
CA PHE A 184 6.77 -13.99 -13.96
C PHE A 184 5.34 -13.71 -13.52
N ARG A 185 4.48 -14.74 -13.60
CA ARG A 185 3.19 -14.72 -12.93
C ARG A 185 3.37 -15.18 -11.48
N TYR A 186 2.82 -14.43 -10.56
CA TYR A 186 2.89 -14.66 -9.12
C TYR A 186 1.51 -14.52 -8.49
N LYS A 187 1.36 -14.97 -7.25
CA LYS A 187 0.13 -14.77 -6.49
C LYS A 187 0.21 -13.50 -5.66
N SER A 188 -0.92 -12.80 -5.53
CA SER A 188 -0.99 -11.58 -4.73
C SER A 188 -2.33 -11.43 -4.03
N LEU A 189 -2.28 -10.70 -2.92
CA LEU A 189 -3.45 -10.14 -2.25
C LEU A 189 -3.08 -8.80 -1.61
N MET A 190 -4.08 -7.98 -1.33
CA MET A 190 -3.93 -6.75 -0.57
C MET A 190 -4.42 -7.00 0.86
N ILE A 191 -3.71 -6.45 1.85
CA ILE A 191 -4.19 -6.33 3.22
C ILE A 191 -4.27 -4.84 3.56
N GLU A 192 -5.49 -4.38 3.81
CA GLU A 192 -5.80 -3.04 4.27
C GLU A 192 -6.22 -3.07 5.73
N VAL A 193 -5.43 -2.46 6.60
CA VAL A 193 -5.69 -2.41 8.04
C VAL A 193 -6.36 -1.09 8.42
N ASN A 194 -7.49 -1.17 9.11
CA ASN A 194 -8.12 0.03 9.67
C ASN A 194 -7.18 0.69 10.69
N LYS A 195 -6.86 1.97 10.49
CA LYS A 195 -5.91 2.74 11.31
C LYS A 195 -6.20 2.68 12.81
N LYS A 196 -7.47 2.58 13.22
CA LYS A 196 -7.85 2.43 14.64
C LYS A 196 -7.26 1.17 15.30
N ARG A 197 -6.77 0.20 14.53
CA ARG A 197 -6.26 -1.08 15.02
C ARG A 197 -4.79 -1.06 15.39
N TYR A 198 -4.07 0.03 15.02
CA TYR A 198 -2.66 0.18 15.39
C TYR A 198 -2.28 1.62 15.80
N LEU A 199 -3.18 2.61 15.59
CA LEU A 199 -2.96 4.00 15.99
C LEU A 199 -3.82 4.41 17.20
N SER A 200 -3.34 5.43 17.90
CA SER A 200 -4.10 6.26 18.84
C SER A 200 -4.94 7.30 18.10
N ASP A 201 -5.79 8.01 18.81
CA ASP A 201 -6.61 9.10 18.24
C ASP A 201 -5.77 10.28 17.71
N ASP A 202 -4.52 10.42 18.18
CA ASP A 202 -3.57 11.44 17.71
C ASP A 202 -2.71 10.97 16.52
N ASN A 203 -3.09 9.87 15.85
CA ASN A 203 -2.35 9.26 14.75
C ASN A 203 -0.90 8.82 15.10
N LEU A 204 -0.62 8.57 16.38
CA LEU A 204 0.64 7.96 16.83
C LEU A 204 0.48 6.45 16.97
N ILE A 205 1.59 5.72 16.99
CA ILE A 205 1.56 4.28 17.25
C ILE A 205 1.02 4.05 18.66
N ASP A 206 -0.03 3.23 18.77
CA ASP A 206 -0.43 2.59 20.03
C ASP A 206 0.31 1.24 20.10
N GLU A 207 1.32 1.17 20.96
CA GLU A 207 2.20 0.01 21.07
C GLU A 207 1.43 -1.29 21.39
N SER A 208 0.39 -1.21 22.21
CA SER A 208 -0.41 -2.38 22.59
C SER A 208 -1.24 -2.91 21.42
N LYS A 209 -1.83 -2.02 20.64
CA LYS A 209 -2.57 -2.35 19.43
C LYS A 209 -1.63 -2.86 18.34
N MET A 210 -0.47 -2.19 18.16
CA MET A 210 0.55 -2.59 17.17
C MET A 210 1.06 -4.01 17.43
N ILE A 211 1.44 -4.34 18.66
CA ILE A 211 1.88 -5.68 19.03
C ILE A 211 0.78 -6.72 18.75
N ARG A 212 -0.46 -6.40 19.10
CA ARG A 212 -1.59 -7.31 18.91
C ARG A 212 -1.86 -7.60 17.43
N ILE A 213 -1.88 -6.57 16.58
CA ILE A 213 -2.16 -6.75 15.15
C ILE A 213 -1.00 -7.45 14.42
N LYS A 214 0.25 -7.17 14.80
CA LYS A 214 1.43 -7.87 14.25
C LYS A 214 1.48 -9.34 14.66
N SER A 215 0.77 -9.73 15.72
CA SER A 215 0.70 -11.12 16.17
C SER A 215 -0.41 -11.92 15.47
N ALA A 216 -1.28 -11.23 14.73
CA ALA A 216 -2.33 -11.84 13.92
C ALA A 216 -1.85 -12.11 12.50
#